data_b78298e3681caed5c618c327aa87edbe
#
_entry.id   b78298e3681caed5c618c327aa87edbe
#
_cell.length_a   1.000
_cell.length_b   1.000
_cell.length_c   1.000
_cell.angle_alpha   90.00
_cell.angle_beta   90.00
_cell.angle_gamma   90.00
#
_symmetry.space_group_name_H-M   'P 1'
#
loop_
_entity.id
_entity.type
_entity.pdbx_description
1 polymer ?
#
loop_
_entity_poly.entity_id
_entity_poly.type
_entity_poly.pdbx_seq_one_letter_code
_entity_poly.pdbx_strand_id
1 'polypeptide(L)'
;MSEIFNALPGIEVEVGAIAKSLAHMWEATAASGRAAPASNDVRATQANVVLHLGFNTTPADALEQFQTMLRFSQRYPSRVVVLCPLKEEHGATEMRAKIYGECFLGRSKGDTRCVEFVMLSYPIAARQRLEDQVSICLSTDLPLYYWVHRFLTTQRMADYTYLLSRAKRVLIDSATAPADTLAYPWPNPAALRDLVYSRLLPVRQTVGQFLAGYSPEILVDGLKAVTVRHGGELAAEARVTLGWLQRRLAACGATVQDIAFADETDGNGKFEIHFAYGTAGKFFHWAGDLTTRHAMFEADFGSGPATLPAPVSLLAPEWALSEAMFF
;
A
#
# COMPACT_ATOMS: atom_id res chain seq x y z
N MET A 1 -17.23 -21.61 -7.45
CA MET A 1 -16.05 -21.11 -8.20
C MET A 1 -15.63 -19.77 -7.62
N SER A 2 -14.33 -19.46 -7.52
CA SER A 2 -13.88 -18.16 -7.00
C SER A 2 -14.25 -17.06 -7.98
N GLU A 3 -15.23 -16.24 -7.64
CA GLU A 3 -15.62 -15.07 -8.44
C GLU A 3 -14.44 -14.12 -8.68
N ILE A 4 -13.60 -13.94 -7.65
CA ILE A 4 -12.37 -13.14 -7.71
C ILE A 4 -11.41 -13.66 -8.78
N PHE A 5 -11.08 -14.97 -8.74
CA PHE A 5 -10.18 -15.59 -9.69
C PHE A 5 -10.69 -15.51 -11.12
N ASN A 6 -12.00 -15.68 -11.32
CA ASN A 6 -12.59 -15.61 -12.65
C ASN A 6 -12.60 -14.19 -13.23
N ALA A 7 -12.74 -13.17 -12.37
CA ALA A 7 -12.70 -11.76 -12.78
C ALA A 7 -11.31 -11.29 -13.22
N LEU A 8 -10.25 -11.91 -12.70
CA LEU A 8 -8.88 -11.55 -13.07
C LEU A 8 -8.56 -11.99 -14.50
N PRO A 9 -7.83 -11.16 -15.28
CA PRO A 9 -7.44 -11.50 -16.65
C PRO A 9 -6.41 -12.63 -16.67
N GLY A 10 -6.19 -13.22 -17.85
CA GLY A 10 -5.15 -14.23 -18.05
C GLY A 10 -5.67 -15.52 -18.65
N ILE A 11 -4.74 -16.42 -18.91
CA ILE A 11 -4.97 -17.74 -19.49
C ILE A 11 -4.90 -18.77 -18.39
N GLU A 12 -5.92 -19.62 -18.27
CA GLU A 12 -5.92 -20.71 -17.31
C GLU A 12 -4.96 -21.82 -17.75
N VAL A 13 -4.17 -22.31 -16.80
CA VAL A 13 -3.13 -23.32 -17.03
C VAL A 13 -3.11 -24.33 -15.89
N GLU A 14 -2.54 -25.52 -16.14
CA GLU A 14 -2.28 -26.49 -15.08
C GLU A 14 -1.26 -25.95 -14.09
N VAL A 15 -1.51 -26.15 -12.79
CA VAL A 15 -0.65 -25.68 -11.69
C VAL A 15 0.79 -26.20 -11.84
N GLY A 16 0.96 -27.47 -12.21
CA GLY A 16 2.28 -28.09 -12.46
C GLY A 16 3.01 -27.59 -13.71
N ALA A 17 2.32 -26.87 -14.60
CA ALA A 17 2.85 -26.40 -15.88
C ALA A 17 3.09 -24.87 -15.94
N ILE A 18 2.92 -24.12 -14.84
CA ILE A 18 2.99 -22.65 -14.82
C ILE A 18 4.25 -22.12 -15.51
N ALA A 19 5.43 -22.59 -15.11
CA ALA A 19 6.71 -22.10 -15.67
C ALA A 19 6.83 -22.35 -17.16
N LYS A 20 6.43 -23.55 -17.63
CA LYS A 20 6.42 -23.91 -19.07
C LYS A 20 5.42 -23.06 -19.83
N SER A 21 4.25 -22.84 -19.26
CA SER A 21 3.18 -22.04 -19.88
C SER A 21 3.56 -20.58 -19.99
N LEU A 22 4.24 -19.99 -18.99
CA LEU A 22 4.80 -18.64 -19.06
C LEU A 22 5.84 -18.52 -20.18
N ALA A 23 6.77 -19.47 -20.29
CA ALA A 23 7.75 -19.48 -21.36
C ALA A 23 7.08 -19.53 -22.76
N HIS A 24 6.13 -20.43 -22.94
CA HIS A 24 5.38 -20.56 -24.20
C HIS A 24 4.54 -19.30 -24.52
N MET A 25 3.94 -18.67 -23.53
CA MET A 25 3.22 -17.40 -23.68
C MET A 25 4.12 -16.30 -24.26
N TRP A 26 5.35 -16.20 -23.76
CA TRP A 26 6.32 -15.22 -24.25
C TRP A 26 6.81 -15.52 -25.65
N GLU A 27 7.08 -16.79 -25.97
CA GLU A 27 7.43 -17.23 -27.32
C GLU A 27 6.33 -16.88 -28.33
N ALA A 28 5.06 -17.16 -27.99
CA ALA A 28 3.91 -16.83 -28.84
C ALA A 28 3.72 -15.30 -28.98
N THR A 29 3.99 -14.54 -27.91
CA THR A 29 3.93 -13.06 -27.93
C THR A 29 5.02 -12.50 -28.87
N ALA A 30 6.24 -12.97 -28.78
CA ALA A 30 7.34 -12.58 -29.66
C ALA A 30 7.05 -12.95 -31.11
N ALA A 31 6.56 -14.16 -31.39
CA ALA A 31 6.18 -14.62 -32.70
C ALA A 31 5.08 -13.76 -33.36
N SER A 32 4.20 -13.15 -32.54
CA SER A 32 3.17 -12.21 -33.01
C SER A 32 3.68 -10.79 -33.27
N GLY A 33 4.97 -10.52 -33.09
CA GLY A 33 5.60 -9.20 -33.27
C GLY A 33 5.30 -8.19 -32.15
N ARG A 34 4.71 -8.65 -31.04
CA ARG A 34 4.47 -7.82 -29.84
C ARG A 34 5.70 -7.80 -28.95
N ALA A 35 5.80 -6.78 -28.09
CA ALA A 35 6.87 -6.68 -27.13
C ALA A 35 6.87 -7.90 -26.20
N ALA A 36 8.00 -8.59 -26.15
CA ALA A 36 8.27 -9.74 -25.30
C ALA A 36 9.73 -9.66 -24.82
N PRO A 37 10.08 -10.29 -23.67
CA PRO A 37 11.46 -10.43 -23.26
C PRO A 37 12.24 -11.16 -24.36
N ALA A 38 13.43 -10.70 -24.71
CA ALA A 38 14.30 -11.45 -25.63
C ALA A 38 14.69 -12.79 -24.98
N SER A 39 14.84 -13.83 -25.80
CA SER A 39 15.14 -15.19 -25.31
C SER A 39 16.45 -15.28 -24.51
N ASN A 40 17.36 -14.32 -24.72
CA ASN A 40 18.66 -14.24 -24.02
C ASN A 40 18.75 -13.08 -23.04
N ASP A 41 17.71 -12.23 -22.91
CA ASP A 41 17.71 -11.18 -21.91
C ASP A 41 17.42 -11.78 -20.53
N VAL A 42 18.32 -11.53 -19.61
CA VAL A 42 18.00 -11.69 -18.20
C VAL A 42 16.84 -10.74 -17.93
N ARG A 43 15.66 -11.28 -17.70
CA ARG A 43 14.45 -10.49 -17.40
C ARG A 43 14.81 -9.49 -16.32
N ALA A 44 14.69 -8.21 -16.60
CA ALA A 44 15.04 -7.13 -15.67
C ALA A 44 13.99 -7.01 -14.53
N THR A 45 13.57 -8.16 -13.97
CA THR A 45 12.67 -8.23 -12.82
C THR A 45 13.39 -7.70 -11.59
N GLN A 46 12.78 -6.77 -10.86
CA GLN A 46 13.39 -6.11 -9.70
C GLN A 46 12.82 -6.58 -8.37
N ALA A 47 11.63 -7.16 -8.37
CA ALA A 47 10.94 -7.56 -7.16
C ALA A 47 10.00 -8.76 -7.38
N ASN A 48 9.88 -9.56 -6.34
CA ASN A 48 8.77 -10.51 -6.18
C ASN A 48 7.68 -9.85 -5.34
N VAL A 49 6.44 -9.96 -5.77
CA VAL A 49 5.29 -9.46 -5.02
C VAL A 49 4.26 -10.56 -4.86
N VAL A 50 3.83 -10.81 -3.64
CA VAL A 50 2.63 -11.61 -3.35
C VAL A 50 1.50 -10.66 -3.02
N LEU A 51 0.49 -10.59 -3.87
CA LEU A 51 -0.77 -9.90 -3.59
C LEU A 51 -1.77 -10.94 -3.06
N HIS A 52 -2.02 -10.91 -1.77
CA HIS A 52 -2.91 -11.86 -1.11
C HIS A 52 -4.28 -11.20 -0.90
N LEU A 53 -5.25 -11.60 -1.68
CA LEU A 53 -6.64 -11.13 -1.63
C LEU A 53 -7.40 -11.85 -0.53
N GLY A 54 -7.90 -11.11 0.46
CA GLY A 54 -8.72 -11.66 1.54
C GLY A 54 -10.17 -11.96 1.10
N PHE A 55 -10.92 -12.63 1.97
CA PHE A 55 -12.32 -13.01 1.69
C PHE A 55 -13.30 -11.85 1.54
N ASN A 56 -12.95 -10.64 1.99
CA ASN A 56 -13.73 -9.42 1.81
C ASN A 56 -13.46 -8.70 0.47
N THR A 57 -12.59 -9.26 -0.36
CA THR A 57 -12.30 -8.72 -1.69
C THR A 57 -13.46 -9.03 -2.63
N THR A 58 -13.97 -8.03 -3.33
CA THR A 58 -14.93 -8.21 -4.41
C THR A 58 -14.22 -8.44 -5.75
N PRO A 59 -14.90 -8.96 -6.79
CA PRO A 59 -14.33 -9.07 -8.14
C PRO A 59 -13.82 -7.74 -8.71
N ALA A 60 -14.56 -6.65 -8.51
CA ALA A 60 -14.18 -5.32 -8.96
C ALA A 60 -12.92 -4.81 -8.23
N ASP A 61 -12.86 -4.99 -6.91
CA ASP A 61 -11.73 -4.63 -6.09
C ASP A 61 -10.46 -5.46 -6.46
N ALA A 62 -10.62 -6.77 -6.69
CA ALA A 62 -9.51 -7.60 -7.16
C ALA A 62 -8.92 -7.10 -8.50
N LEU A 63 -9.79 -6.71 -9.43
CA LEU A 63 -9.37 -6.14 -10.71
C LEU A 63 -8.66 -4.79 -10.52
N GLU A 64 -9.14 -3.93 -9.62
CA GLU A 64 -8.49 -2.66 -9.30
C GLU A 64 -7.08 -2.88 -8.73
N GLN A 65 -6.91 -3.83 -7.80
CA GLN A 65 -5.60 -4.15 -7.24
C GLN A 65 -4.66 -4.77 -8.28
N PHE A 66 -5.19 -5.60 -9.17
CA PHE A 66 -4.44 -6.10 -10.33
C PHE A 66 -3.96 -4.95 -11.22
N GLN A 67 -4.82 -4.00 -11.57
CA GLN A 67 -4.47 -2.83 -12.36
C GLN A 67 -3.46 -1.92 -11.64
N THR A 68 -3.56 -1.79 -10.34
CA THR A 68 -2.60 -1.05 -9.52
C THR A 68 -1.21 -1.70 -9.59
N MET A 69 -1.12 -3.03 -9.47
CA MET A 69 0.13 -3.77 -9.65
C MET A 69 0.68 -3.65 -11.07
N LEU A 70 -0.20 -3.62 -12.07
CA LEU A 70 0.20 -3.46 -13.47
C LEU A 70 0.84 -2.07 -13.69
N ARG A 71 0.21 -0.98 -13.20
CA ARG A 71 0.77 0.39 -13.26
C ARG A 71 2.09 0.51 -12.48
N PHE A 72 2.17 -0.09 -11.29
CA PHE A 72 3.41 -0.17 -10.52
C PHE A 72 4.52 -0.85 -11.32
N SER A 73 4.22 -1.96 -11.98
CA SER A 73 5.18 -2.77 -12.73
C SER A 73 5.70 -2.12 -14.01
N GLN A 74 5.00 -1.10 -14.55
CA GLN A 74 5.51 -0.27 -15.64
C GLN A 74 6.84 0.42 -15.27
N ARG A 75 7.00 0.76 -13.99
CA ARG A 75 8.21 1.39 -13.48
C ARG A 75 9.16 0.40 -12.82
N TYR A 76 8.62 -0.56 -12.10
CA TYR A 76 9.35 -1.56 -11.34
C TYR A 76 8.96 -2.97 -11.82
N PRO A 77 9.58 -3.48 -12.89
CA PRO A 77 9.29 -4.80 -13.42
C PRO A 77 9.25 -5.85 -12.31
N SER A 78 8.15 -6.57 -12.20
CA SER A 78 7.90 -7.44 -11.05
C SER A 78 7.36 -8.79 -11.49
N ARG A 79 7.66 -9.81 -10.71
CA ARG A 79 6.95 -11.08 -10.74
C ARG A 79 5.91 -11.05 -9.64
N VAL A 80 4.64 -11.20 -10.01
CA VAL A 80 3.51 -11.03 -9.10
C VAL A 80 2.78 -12.36 -8.96
N VAL A 81 2.61 -12.84 -7.74
CA VAL A 81 1.75 -13.97 -7.41
C VAL A 81 0.50 -13.44 -6.72
N VAL A 82 -0.67 -13.65 -7.32
CA VAL A 82 -1.95 -13.23 -6.74
C VAL A 82 -2.60 -14.45 -6.11
N LEU A 83 -2.88 -14.39 -4.80
CA LEU A 83 -3.51 -15.43 -4.03
C LEU A 83 -5.01 -15.15 -3.88
N CYS A 84 -5.83 -16.08 -4.37
CA CYS A 84 -7.28 -16.02 -4.38
C CYS A 84 -7.85 -17.19 -3.54
N PRO A 85 -8.00 -17.05 -2.22
CA PRO A 85 -8.53 -18.12 -1.38
C PRO A 85 -10.01 -18.38 -1.70
N LEU A 86 -10.40 -19.66 -1.67
CA LEU A 86 -11.78 -20.10 -1.82
C LEU A 86 -12.45 -20.23 -0.46
N LYS A 87 -13.67 -19.73 -0.33
CA LYS A 87 -14.53 -20.04 0.81
C LYS A 87 -14.88 -21.54 0.80
N GLU A 88 -14.95 -22.18 1.96
CA GLU A 88 -15.20 -23.62 2.12
C GLU A 88 -16.52 -24.08 1.48
N GLU A 89 -17.48 -23.18 1.32
CA GLU A 89 -18.81 -23.44 0.75
C GLU A 89 -18.80 -23.86 -0.74
N HIS A 90 -17.66 -23.77 -1.42
CA HIS A 90 -17.59 -23.97 -2.88
C HIS A 90 -17.19 -25.38 -3.32
N GLY A 91 -16.96 -26.33 -2.40
CA GLY A 91 -16.67 -27.74 -2.71
C GLY A 91 -15.42 -27.96 -3.60
N ALA A 92 -14.63 -26.93 -3.86
CA ALA A 92 -13.42 -27.04 -4.65
C ALA A 92 -12.31 -27.70 -3.82
N THR A 93 -11.73 -28.77 -4.34
CA THR A 93 -10.64 -29.52 -3.69
C THR A 93 -9.28 -29.26 -4.32
N GLU A 94 -9.25 -28.68 -5.51
CA GLU A 94 -8.04 -28.50 -6.32
C GLU A 94 -7.66 -27.04 -6.48
N MET A 95 -6.36 -26.79 -6.58
CA MET A 95 -5.83 -25.48 -6.93
C MET A 95 -6.00 -25.24 -8.43
N ARG A 96 -6.29 -23.98 -8.79
CA ARG A 96 -6.34 -23.53 -10.19
C ARG A 96 -5.32 -22.41 -10.37
N ALA A 97 -4.77 -22.30 -11.58
CA ALA A 97 -3.81 -21.27 -11.92
C ALA A 97 -4.20 -20.51 -13.19
N LYS A 98 -3.94 -19.21 -13.21
CA LYS A 98 -3.91 -18.40 -14.44
C LYS A 98 -2.54 -17.74 -14.55
N ILE A 99 -2.13 -17.46 -15.78
CA ILE A 99 -0.94 -16.65 -16.09
C ILE A 99 -1.34 -15.44 -16.92
N TYR A 100 -0.64 -14.34 -16.70
CA TYR A 100 -0.74 -13.12 -17.50
C TYR A 100 0.64 -12.49 -17.63
N GLY A 101 0.94 -11.92 -18.78
CA GLY A 101 2.17 -11.20 -19.03
C GLY A 101 1.94 -10.00 -19.92
N GLU A 102 2.58 -8.89 -19.58
CA GLU A 102 2.56 -7.66 -20.36
C GLU A 102 3.93 -6.99 -20.37
N CYS A 103 4.32 -6.43 -21.50
CA CYS A 103 5.54 -5.66 -21.63
C CYS A 103 5.24 -4.24 -22.06
N PHE A 104 5.93 -3.31 -21.44
CA PHE A 104 5.86 -1.88 -21.71
C PHE A 104 7.12 -1.44 -22.42
N LEU A 105 6.95 -0.71 -23.51
CA LEU A 105 8.08 -0.12 -24.24
C LEU A 105 8.51 1.18 -23.54
N GLY A 106 9.78 1.26 -23.20
CA GLY A 106 10.39 2.47 -22.65
C GLY A 106 10.72 3.50 -23.75
N ARG A 107 11.49 4.53 -23.37
CA ARG A 107 11.84 5.64 -24.26
C ARG A 107 12.88 5.27 -25.34
N SER A 108 13.62 4.20 -25.16
CA SER A 108 14.65 3.73 -26.09
C SER A 108 14.33 2.36 -26.66
N LYS A 109 14.80 2.06 -27.88
CA LYS A 109 14.77 0.72 -28.49
C LYS A 109 15.57 -0.23 -27.60
N GLY A 110 14.94 -1.11 -26.87
CA GLY A 110 15.59 -2.04 -25.92
C GLY A 110 15.25 -1.81 -24.46
N ASP A 111 14.62 -0.68 -24.09
CA ASP A 111 14.04 -0.50 -22.75
C ASP A 111 12.65 -1.15 -22.73
N THR A 112 12.62 -2.46 -22.59
CA THR A 112 11.37 -3.24 -22.46
C THR A 112 11.23 -3.71 -21.02
N ARG A 113 10.12 -3.35 -20.39
CA ARG A 113 9.82 -3.71 -19.00
C ARG A 113 8.64 -4.65 -19.01
N CYS A 114 8.82 -5.86 -18.52
CA CYS A 114 7.78 -6.86 -18.52
C CYS A 114 7.36 -7.22 -17.09
N VAL A 115 6.09 -7.51 -16.93
CA VAL A 115 5.51 -8.06 -15.71
C VAL A 115 4.93 -9.43 -15.98
N GLU A 116 5.11 -10.33 -15.03
CA GLU A 116 4.51 -11.66 -15.04
C GLU A 116 3.58 -11.79 -13.84
N PHE A 117 2.34 -12.19 -14.08
CA PHE A 117 1.39 -12.54 -13.05
C PHE A 117 1.12 -14.04 -13.07
N VAL A 118 1.13 -14.63 -11.88
CA VAL A 118 0.61 -15.97 -11.62
C VAL A 118 -0.52 -15.82 -10.61
N MET A 119 -1.73 -16.14 -11.00
CA MET A 119 -2.89 -16.10 -10.10
C MET A 119 -3.22 -17.53 -9.67
N LEU A 120 -3.28 -17.74 -8.35
CA LEU A 120 -3.56 -19.04 -7.74
C LEU A 120 -4.89 -18.98 -6.98
N SER A 121 -5.87 -19.75 -7.41
CA SER A 121 -7.08 -20.01 -6.62
C SER A 121 -6.90 -21.33 -5.86
N TYR A 122 -7.15 -21.30 -4.55
CA TYR A 122 -6.89 -22.45 -3.71
C TYR A 122 -7.93 -22.60 -2.58
N PRO A 123 -8.35 -23.83 -2.25
CA PRO A 123 -9.15 -24.07 -1.05
C PRO A 123 -8.29 -23.93 0.21
N ILE A 124 -8.89 -23.51 1.30
CA ILE A 124 -8.19 -23.34 2.59
C ILE A 124 -7.44 -24.61 3.01
N ALA A 125 -8.00 -25.80 2.73
CA ALA A 125 -7.36 -27.07 3.02
C ALA A 125 -6.03 -27.29 2.27
N ALA A 126 -5.82 -26.62 1.12
CA ALA A 126 -4.59 -26.73 0.33
C ALA A 126 -3.50 -25.74 0.75
N ARG A 127 -3.74 -24.88 1.76
CA ARG A 127 -2.81 -23.82 2.17
C ARG A 127 -1.41 -24.31 2.55
N GLN A 128 -1.29 -25.52 3.09
CA GLN A 128 0.02 -26.10 3.45
C GLN A 128 0.93 -26.34 2.23
N ARG A 129 0.34 -26.55 1.04
CA ARG A 129 1.07 -26.72 -0.22
C ARG A 129 1.29 -25.38 -0.95
N LEU A 130 0.60 -24.33 -0.50
CA LEU A 130 0.61 -23.03 -1.15
C LEU A 130 1.98 -22.38 -1.05
N GLU A 131 2.67 -22.50 0.08
CA GLU A 131 4.00 -21.89 0.29
C GLU A 131 5.02 -22.42 -0.72
N ASP A 132 5.05 -23.73 -0.93
CA ASP A 132 5.92 -24.36 -1.92
C ASP A 132 5.55 -23.91 -3.33
N GLN A 133 4.25 -23.89 -3.65
CA GLN A 133 3.76 -23.48 -4.96
C GLN A 133 4.07 -22.01 -5.25
N VAL A 134 3.93 -21.12 -4.28
CA VAL A 134 4.32 -19.71 -4.40
C VAL A 134 5.84 -19.59 -4.58
N SER A 135 6.62 -20.33 -3.79
CA SER A 135 8.09 -20.29 -3.86
C SER A 135 8.62 -20.69 -5.23
N ILE A 136 8.03 -21.67 -5.89
CA ILE A 136 8.39 -22.10 -7.25
C ILE A 136 8.08 -20.98 -8.28
N CYS A 137 7.05 -20.18 -8.04
CA CYS A 137 6.67 -19.08 -8.93
C CYS A 137 7.54 -17.84 -8.77
N LEU A 138 8.32 -17.70 -7.68
CA LEU A 138 9.14 -16.54 -7.38
C LEU A 138 10.57 -16.69 -7.93
N SER A 139 11.23 -15.57 -8.16
CA SER A 139 12.68 -15.55 -8.45
C SER A 139 13.47 -15.66 -7.14
N THR A 140 14.45 -16.55 -7.08
CA THR A 140 15.20 -16.84 -5.83
C THR A 140 16.02 -15.69 -5.33
N ASP A 141 16.55 -14.86 -6.23
CA ASP A 141 17.51 -13.78 -5.92
C ASP A 141 16.88 -12.41 -5.68
N LEU A 142 15.55 -12.31 -5.76
CA LEU A 142 14.86 -11.04 -5.65
C LEU A 142 14.17 -10.89 -4.28
N PRO A 143 14.10 -9.65 -3.74
CA PRO A 143 13.37 -9.39 -2.52
C PRO A 143 11.89 -9.70 -2.69
N LEU A 144 11.30 -10.31 -1.66
CA LEU A 144 9.87 -10.57 -1.58
C LEU A 144 9.16 -9.43 -0.85
N TYR A 145 8.08 -8.94 -1.44
CA TYR A 145 7.11 -8.03 -0.83
C TYR A 145 5.76 -8.73 -0.73
N TYR A 146 5.13 -8.64 0.43
CA TYR A 146 3.88 -9.33 0.69
C TYR A 146 2.78 -8.32 0.98
N TRP A 147 1.79 -8.20 0.09
CA TRP A 147 0.66 -7.28 0.23
C TRP A 147 -0.57 -8.02 0.69
N VAL A 148 -0.99 -7.73 1.93
CA VAL A 148 -2.20 -8.25 2.59
C VAL A 148 -3.37 -7.32 2.26
N HIS A 149 -4.36 -7.82 1.51
CA HIS A 149 -5.50 -7.02 1.07
C HIS A 149 -6.83 -7.57 1.61
N ARG A 150 -7.60 -6.76 2.35
CA ARG A 150 -8.97 -7.02 2.82
C ARG A 150 -9.17 -8.36 3.54
N PHE A 151 -8.31 -8.69 4.47
CA PHE A 151 -8.50 -9.85 5.33
C PHE A 151 -9.64 -9.63 6.34
N LEU A 152 -10.39 -10.71 6.65
CA LEU A 152 -11.44 -10.67 7.67
C LEU A 152 -10.89 -10.63 9.09
N THR A 153 -9.82 -11.36 9.35
CA THR A 153 -9.18 -11.47 10.66
C THR A 153 -7.67 -11.66 10.49
N THR A 154 -6.89 -11.14 11.43
CA THR A 154 -5.44 -11.32 11.47
C THR A 154 -5.02 -12.74 11.84
N GLN A 155 -5.86 -13.50 12.53
CA GLN A 155 -5.58 -14.89 12.90
C GLN A 155 -5.22 -15.76 11.70
N ARG A 156 -5.81 -15.48 10.53
CA ARG A 156 -5.50 -16.21 9.29
C ARG A 156 -4.08 -15.93 8.77
N MET A 157 -3.41 -14.90 9.25
CA MET A 157 -2.02 -14.60 8.87
C MET A 157 -1.04 -15.64 9.39
N ALA A 158 -1.34 -16.30 10.50
CA ALA A 158 -0.52 -17.38 11.04
C ALA A 158 -0.32 -18.54 10.04
N ASP A 159 -1.29 -18.77 9.15
CA ASP A 159 -1.23 -19.80 8.12
C ASP A 159 -0.16 -19.51 7.03
N TYR A 160 0.36 -18.29 6.97
CA TYR A 160 1.30 -17.81 5.94
C TYR A 160 2.63 -17.32 6.53
N THR A 161 2.95 -17.78 7.74
CA THR A 161 4.14 -17.33 8.51
C THR A 161 5.44 -17.46 7.72
N TYR A 162 5.59 -18.52 6.92
CA TYR A 162 6.79 -18.72 6.10
C TYR A 162 6.98 -17.58 5.08
N LEU A 163 5.94 -17.21 4.33
CA LEU A 163 6.00 -16.10 3.36
C LEU A 163 6.19 -14.76 4.06
N LEU A 164 5.47 -14.54 5.17
CA LEU A 164 5.57 -13.32 5.97
C LEU A 164 6.98 -13.13 6.56
N SER A 165 7.61 -14.21 7.04
CA SER A 165 8.96 -14.17 7.62
C SER A 165 10.04 -13.84 6.58
N ARG A 166 9.85 -14.26 5.33
CA ARG A 166 10.77 -13.99 4.22
C ARG A 166 10.56 -12.63 3.58
N ALA A 167 9.41 -12.00 3.83
CA ALA A 167 9.08 -10.73 3.20
C ALA A 167 10.01 -9.62 3.70
N LYS A 168 10.65 -8.90 2.77
CA LYS A 168 11.39 -7.66 3.06
C LYS A 168 10.47 -6.58 3.60
N ARG A 169 9.22 -6.53 3.10
CA ARG A 169 8.14 -5.68 3.60
C ARG A 169 6.83 -6.43 3.53
N VAL A 170 5.99 -6.22 4.54
CA VAL A 170 4.59 -6.65 4.58
C VAL A 170 3.74 -5.39 4.48
N LEU A 171 2.93 -5.30 3.44
CA LEU A 171 2.10 -4.15 3.14
C LEU A 171 0.67 -4.42 3.60
N ILE A 172 0.12 -3.51 4.35
CA ILE A 172 -1.28 -3.49 4.77
C ILE A 172 -1.91 -2.15 4.39
N ASP A 173 -3.22 -2.09 4.31
CA ASP A 173 -3.95 -0.82 4.23
C ASP A 173 -4.85 -0.70 5.46
N SER A 174 -4.49 0.14 6.41
CA SER A 174 -5.24 0.30 7.67
C SER A 174 -6.63 0.92 7.49
N ALA A 175 -6.98 1.41 6.29
CA ALA A 175 -8.34 1.81 5.96
C ALA A 175 -9.28 0.61 5.74
N THR A 176 -8.74 -0.53 5.33
CA THR A 176 -9.52 -1.72 4.96
C THR A 176 -9.14 -2.97 5.75
N ALA A 177 -8.06 -2.92 6.51
CA ALA A 177 -7.58 -4.01 7.35
C ALA A 177 -8.41 -4.12 8.64
N PRO A 178 -8.47 -5.32 9.27
CA PRO A 178 -9.03 -5.47 10.60
C PRO A 178 -8.40 -4.55 11.64
N ALA A 179 -9.18 -4.12 12.64
CA ALA A 179 -8.72 -3.16 13.65
C ALA A 179 -7.53 -3.66 14.49
N ASP A 180 -7.39 -4.97 14.66
CA ASP A 180 -6.30 -5.62 15.39
C ASP A 180 -5.02 -5.80 14.57
N THR A 181 -5.00 -5.38 13.30
CA THR A 181 -3.89 -5.63 12.37
C THR A 181 -2.56 -5.06 12.87
N LEU A 182 -2.56 -3.88 13.46
CA LEU A 182 -1.33 -3.26 13.99
C LEU A 182 -0.86 -3.91 15.29
N ALA A 183 -1.75 -4.54 16.05
CA ALA A 183 -1.46 -5.27 17.28
C ALA A 183 -1.12 -6.75 17.05
N TYR A 184 -1.32 -7.25 15.84
CA TYR A 184 -0.99 -8.63 15.48
C TYR A 184 0.52 -8.90 15.67
N PRO A 185 0.93 -10.05 16.23
CA PRO A 185 2.33 -10.39 16.41
C PRO A 185 2.98 -10.81 15.08
N TRP A 186 3.25 -9.83 14.23
CA TRP A 186 3.91 -10.07 12.95
C TRP A 186 5.27 -10.74 13.14
N PRO A 187 5.65 -11.73 12.31
CA PRO A 187 6.96 -12.38 12.41
C PRO A 187 8.13 -11.41 12.36
N ASN A 188 7.98 -10.33 11.59
CA ASN A 188 8.94 -9.22 11.55
C ASN A 188 8.18 -7.88 11.60
N PRO A 189 7.90 -7.32 12.79
CA PRO A 189 7.19 -6.05 12.91
C PRO A 189 7.88 -4.88 12.18
N ALA A 190 9.21 -4.90 12.10
CA ALA A 190 9.98 -3.87 11.40
C ALA A 190 9.77 -3.88 9.88
N ALA A 191 9.27 -4.99 9.33
CA ALA A 191 8.92 -5.10 7.91
C ALA A 191 7.52 -4.54 7.57
N LEU A 192 6.66 -4.32 8.57
CA LEU A 192 5.30 -3.84 8.36
C LEU A 192 5.28 -2.42 7.81
N ARG A 193 4.47 -2.19 6.79
CA ARG A 193 4.23 -0.88 6.17
C ARG A 193 2.74 -0.68 5.95
N ASP A 194 2.26 0.53 6.25
CA ASP A 194 0.87 0.92 6.04
C ASP A 194 0.75 1.78 4.78
N LEU A 195 -0.08 1.36 3.84
CA LEU A 195 -0.36 2.09 2.61
C LEU A 195 -1.05 3.44 2.88
N VAL A 196 -1.83 3.55 3.97
CA VAL A 196 -2.38 4.85 4.42
C VAL A 196 -1.25 5.81 4.74
N TYR A 197 -0.26 5.36 5.52
CA TYR A 197 0.91 6.19 5.81
C TYR A 197 1.66 6.59 4.54
N SER A 198 1.82 5.67 3.61
CA SER A 198 2.53 5.91 2.35
C SER A 198 1.80 6.91 1.45
N ARG A 199 0.47 6.76 1.26
CA ARG A 199 -0.28 7.71 0.42
C ARG A 199 -0.39 9.11 0.98
N LEU A 200 -0.20 9.30 2.29
CA LEU A 200 -0.11 10.58 2.96
C LEU A 200 1.25 11.29 2.81
N LEU A 201 2.20 10.73 2.08
CA LEU A 201 3.54 11.32 1.93
C LEU A 201 3.51 12.80 1.53
N PRO A 202 2.74 13.26 0.51
CA PRO A 202 2.71 14.67 0.14
C PRO A 202 2.20 15.57 1.28
N VAL A 203 1.17 15.14 2.00
CA VAL A 203 0.63 15.88 3.16
C VAL A 203 1.68 15.97 4.26
N ARG A 204 2.31 14.86 4.63
CA ARG A 204 3.36 14.80 5.66
C ARG A 204 4.58 15.68 5.29
N GLN A 205 4.96 15.68 4.02
CA GLN A 205 6.06 16.53 3.54
C GLN A 205 5.70 18.01 3.61
N THR A 206 4.53 18.41 3.10
CA THR A 206 4.10 19.80 3.07
C THR A 206 3.93 20.38 4.47
N VAL A 207 3.22 19.65 5.36
CA VAL A 207 3.04 20.06 6.76
C VAL A 207 4.38 20.07 7.51
N GLY A 208 5.19 19.02 7.33
CA GLY A 208 6.50 18.92 7.97
C GLY A 208 7.46 20.02 7.54
N GLN A 209 7.47 20.40 6.26
CA GLN A 209 8.29 21.51 5.74
C GLN A 209 7.89 22.87 6.31
N PHE A 210 6.56 23.12 6.41
CA PHE A 210 6.07 24.35 7.03
C PHE A 210 6.51 24.46 8.50
N LEU A 211 6.26 23.40 9.28
CA LEU A 211 6.60 23.37 10.71
C LEU A 211 8.11 23.40 10.96
N ALA A 212 8.93 22.85 10.06
CA ALA A 212 10.40 22.90 10.15
C ALA A 212 10.98 24.32 10.04
N GLY A 213 10.19 25.31 9.64
CA GLY A 213 10.58 26.72 9.67
C GLY A 213 10.62 27.33 11.07
N TYR A 214 10.16 26.60 12.09
CA TYR A 214 10.11 27.04 13.49
C TYR A 214 10.96 26.13 14.37
N SER A 215 11.52 26.70 15.46
CA SER A 215 12.28 25.87 16.40
C SER A 215 11.37 24.88 17.13
N PRO A 216 11.87 23.69 17.50
CA PRO A 216 11.09 22.69 18.24
C PRO A 216 10.43 23.26 19.51
N GLU A 217 11.14 24.12 20.25
CA GLU A 217 10.64 24.73 21.49
C GLU A 217 9.40 25.59 21.22
N ILE A 218 9.44 26.40 20.14
CA ILE A 218 8.30 27.24 19.76
C ILE A 218 7.08 26.38 19.41
N LEU A 219 7.28 25.25 18.76
CA LEU A 219 6.17 24.36 18.36
C LEU A 219 5.51 23.66 19.55
N VAL A 220 6.27 23.30 20.60
CA VAL A 220 5.75 22.51 21.70
C VAL A 220 5.37 23.33 22.93
N ASP A 221 5.97 24.54 23.09
CA ASP A 221 5.68 25.39 24.23
C ASP A 221 4.22 25.84 24.30
N GLY A 222 3.55 25.48 25.39
CA GLY A 222 2.15 25.80 25.63
C GLY A 222 1.14 25.00 24.77
N LEU A 223 1.57 23.99 23.99
CA LEU A 223 0.68 23.14 23.19
C LEU A 223 -0.27 22.34 24.10
N LYS A 224 -1.58 22.45 23.86
CA LYS A 224 -2.63 21.81 24.65
C LYS A 224 -3.40 20.74 23.89
N ALA A 225 -3.64 20.95 22.60
CA ALA A 225 -4.38 20.00 21.80
C ALA A 225 -3.91 19.96 20.35
N VAL A 226 -4.00 18.77 19.76
CA VAL A 226 -3.81 18.51 18.34
C VAL A 226 -5.04 17.77 17.85
N THR A 227 -5.77 18.38 16.91
CA THR A 227 -6.98 17.80 16.34
C THR A 227 -6.81 17.62 14.83
N VAL A 228 -7.18 16.44 14.32
CA VAL A 228 -7.32 16.19 12.88
C VAL A 228 -8.79 16.06 12.55
N ARG A 229 -9.32 16.98 11.72
CA ARG A 229 -10.70 16.95 11.23
C ARG A 229 -10.74 16.37 9.82
N HIS A 230 -11.79 15.60 9.53
CA HIS A 230 -11.86 14.88 8.26
C HIS A 230 -13.28 14.55 7.83
N GLY A 231 -13.50 14.33 6.52
CA GLY A 231 -14.67 13.63 6.01
C GLY A 231 -14.62 12.14 6.40
N GLY A 232 -15.78 11.49 6.47
CA GLY A 232 -15.87 10.10 6.95
C GLY A 232 -15.02 9.09 6.18
N GLU A 233 -14.80 9.34 4.88
CA GLU A 233 -13.97 8.52 4.00
C GLU A 233 -12.45 8.62 4.30
N LEU A 234 -12.02 9.64 5.04
CA LEU A 234 -10.61 9.89 5.38
C LEU A 234 -10.28 9.53 6.85
N ALA A 235 -11.11 8.73 7.50
CA ALA A 235 -10.92 8.37 8.91
C ALA A 235 -9.61 7.64 9.19
N ALA A 236 -9.15 6.78 8.27
CA ALA A 236 -7.87 6.09 8.40
C ALA A 236 -6.70 7.06 8.23
N GLU A 237 -6.80 7.97 7.25
CA GLU A 237 -5.83 9.03 7.01
C GLU A 237 -5.69 9.96 8.23
N ALA A 238 -6.81 10.31 8.86
CA ALA A 238 -6.81 11.14 10.06
C ALA A 238 -6.09 10.45 11.23
N ARG A 239 -6.44 9.19 11.54
CA ARG A 239 -5.76 8.40 12.59
C ARG A 239 -4.26 8.28 12.34
N VAL A 240 -3.85 7.98 11.11
CA VAL A 240 -2.45 7.82 10.74
C VAL A 240 -1.70 9.15 10.82
N THR A 241 -2.33 10.25 10.40
CA THR A 241 -1.77 11.62 10.52
C THR A 241 -1.60 12.02 11.97
N LEU A 242 -2.61 11.77 12.79
CA LEU A 242 -2.57 12.06 14.24
C LEU A 242 -1.42 11.30 14.92
N GLY A 243 -1.27 10.00 14.65
CA GLY A 243 -0.16 9.21 15.16
C GLY A 243 1.22 9.66 14.64
N TRP A 244 1.29 10.16 13.40
CA TRP A 244 2.51 10.75 12.87
C TRP A 244 2.85 12.06 13.60
N LEU A 245 1.90 12.97 13.78
CA LEU A 245 2.08 14.22 14.51
C LEU A 245 2.52 13.97 15.95
N GLN A 246 1.88 13.04 16.64
CA GLN A 246 2.22 12.66 18.01
C GLN A 246 3.69 12.23 18.14
N ARG A 247 4.16 11.36 17.23
CA ARG A 247 5.58 10.93 17.20
C ARG A 247 6.54 12.08 16.89
N ARG A 248 6.15 13.00 15.98
CA ARG A 248 7.01 14.13 15.61
C ARG A 248 7.09 15.17 16.72
N LEU A 249 5.98 15.48 17.37
CA LEU A 249 5.95 16.40 18.50
C LEU A 249 6.71 15.84 19.70
N ALA A 250 6.60 14.53 19.98
CA ALA A 250 7.42 13.86 20.99
C ALA A 250 8.93 14.00 20.67
N ALA A 251 9.32 13.84 19.42
CA ALA A 251 10.72 14.03 18.98
C ALA A 251 11.18 15.50 19.09
N CYS A 252 10.26 16.46 19.09
CA CYS A 252 10.52 17.88 19.36
C CYS A 252 10.56 18.20 20.87
N GLY A 253 10.39 17.21 21.75
CA GLY A 253 10.42 17.39 23.21
C GLY A 253 9.06 17.62 23.86
N ALA A 254 7.95 17.42 23.14
CA ALA A 254 6.62 17.51 23.74
C ALA A 254 6.37 16.38 24.74
N THR A 255 5.80 16.70 25.89
CA THR A 255 5.23 15.73 26.84
C THR A 255 3.84 15.32 26.31
N VAL A 256 3.79 14.28 25.48
CA VAL A 256 2.57 13.89 24.74
C VAL A 256 1.40 13.52 25.67
N GLN A 257 1.67 13.14 26.93
CA GLN A 257 0.64 12.84 27.93
C GLN A 257 -0.15 14.09 28.36
N ASP A 258 0.45 15.28 28.22
CA ASP A 258 -0.15 16.57 28.60
C ASP A 258 -0.91 17.24 27.44
N ILE A 259 -0.93 16.59 26.25
CA ILE A 259 -1.54 17.10 25.05
C ILE A 259 -2.74 16.22 24.68
N ALA A 260 -3.89 16.82 24.44
CA ALA A 260 -5.06 16.12 23.92
C ALA A 260 -4.88 15.84 22.42
N PHE A 261 -5.02 14.58 22.02
CA PHE A 261 -4.99 14.17 20.61
C PHE A 261 -6.36 13.62 20.23
N ALA A 262 -6.98 14.18 19.19
CA ALA A 262 -8.28 13.77 18.71
C ALA A 262 -8.38 13.74 17.18
N ASP A 263 -9.12 12.77 16.63
CA ASP A 263 -9.65 12.81 15.27
C ASP A 263 -11.16 13.07 15.33
N GLU A 264 -11.64 14.00 14.52
CA GLU A 264 -13.02 14.45 14.50
C GLU A 264 -13.59 14.37 13.10
N THR A 265 -14.72 13.68 12.93
CA THR A 265 -15.44 13.68 11.68
C THR A 265 -16.22 14.98 11.54
N ASP A 266 -15.98 15.71 10.46
CA ASP A 266 -16.76 16.88 10.11
C ASP A 266 -17.45 16.67 8.75
N GLY A 267 -18.61 17.34 8.55
CA GLY A 267 -19.40 17.18 7.33
C GLY A 267 -18.87 17.94 6.12
N ASN A 268 -17.70 18.63 6.23
CA ASN A 268 -17.23 19.57 5.21
C ASN A 268 -16.37 18.92 4.12
N GLY A 269 -16.05 17.61 4.25
CA GLY A 269 -15.23 16.88 3.28
C GLY A 269 -13.76 17.35 3.18
N LYS A 270 -13.33 18.24 4.06
CA LYS A 270 -11.95 18.73 4.15
C LYS A 270 -11.11 17.82 5.01
N PHE A 271 -9.80 17.98 4.89
CA PHE A 271 -8.82 17.34 5.76
C PHE A 271 -8.02 18.45 6.44
N GLU A 272 -8.18 18.58 7.77
CA GLU A 272 -7.65 19.71 8.54
C GLU A 272 -6.80 19.25 9.71
N ILE A 273 -5.79 20.04 10.06
CA ILE A 273 -4.92 19.85 11.22
C ILE A 273 -4.93 21.12 12.05
N HIS A 274 -5.28 21.01 13.32
CA HIS A 274 -5.32 22.12 14.26
C HIS A 274 -4.40 21.87 15.45
N PHE A 275 -3.60 22.89 15.80
CA PHE A 275 -2.87 22.94 17.07
C PHE A 275 -3.44 24.08 17.91
N ALA A 276 -3.87 23.76 19.13
CA ALA A 276 -4.36 24.73 20.10
C ALA A 276 -3.36 24.90 21.26
N TYR A 277 -3.05 26.15 21.58
CA TYR A 277 -2.09 26.51 22.62
C TYR A 277 -2.76 27.17 23.82
N GLY A 278 -2.12 27.10 24.99
CA GLY A 278 -2.55 27.84 26.16
C GLY A 278 -2.28 29.34 26.09
N THR A 279 -1.38 29.78 25.21
CA THR A 279 -1.04 31.18 24.98
C THR A 279 -2.05 31.82 24.03
N ALA A 280 -2.66 32.92 24.42
CA ALA A 280 -3.62 33.64 23.61
C ALA A 280 -3.01 34.10 22.28
N GLY A 281 -3.73 33.87 21.18
CA GLY A 281 -3.30 34.23 19.82
C GLY A 281 -2.34 33.23 19.17
N LYS A 282 -1.74 32.30 19.89
CA LYS A 282 -0.87 31.25 19.35
C LYS A 282 -1.69 30.10 18.80
N PHE A 283 -1.51 29.75 17.53
CA PHE A 283 -2.23 28.66 16.88
C PHE A 283 -1.50 28.16 15.62
N PHE A 284 -1.89 26.98 15.17
CA PHE A 284 -1.59 26.45 13.84
C PHE A 284 -2.84 25.78 13.29
N HIS A 285 -3.14 26.09 12.04
CA HIS A 285 -4.20 25.51 11.27
C HIS A 285 -3.71 25.21 9.86
N TRP A 286 -3.93 24.00 9.39
CA TRP A 286 -3.77 23.61 8.01
C TRP A 286 -5.08 22.98 7.53
N ALA A 287 -5.62 23.49 6.43
CA ALA A 287 -6.85 22.98 5.81
C ALA A 287 -6.58 22.59 4.37
N GLY A 288 -6.77 21.31 4.04
CA GLY A 288 -6.59 20.75 2.71
C GLY A 288 -7.92 20.26 2.11
N ASP A 289 -8.20 20.70 0.89
CA ASP A 289 -9.29 20.18 0.06
C ASP A 289 -8.70 19.28 -1.03
N LEU A 290 -8.89 17.97 -0.89
CA LEU A 290 -8.37 16.97 -1.82
C LEU A 290 -9.06 17.00 -3.19
N THR A 291 -10.28 17.55 -3.26
CA THR A 291 -11.05 17.68 -4.50
C THR A 291 -10.49 18.80 -5.37
N THR A 292 -10.27 19.97 -4.77
CA THR A 292 -9.69 21.12 -5.45
C THR A 292 -8.16 21.08 -5.50
N ARG A 293 -7.55 20.18 -4.72
CA ARG A 293 -6.08 20.03 -4.55
C ARG A 293 -5.39 21.30 -4.01
N HIS A 294 -6.11 22.08 -3.22
CA HIS A 294 -5.62 23.26 -2.57
C HIS A 294 -5.63 23.13 -1.06
N ALA A 295 -4.60 23.64 -0.42
CA ALA A 295 -4.51 23.74 1.02
C ALA A 295 -4.09 25.16 1.44
N MET A 296 -4.42 25.50 2.67
CA MET A 296 -4.04 26.75 3.29
C MET A 296 -3.40 26.50 4.67
N PHE A 297 -2.27 27.10 4.91
CA PHE A 297 -1.69 27.24 6.24
C PHE A 297 -2.09 28.58 6.84
N GLU A 298 -2.48 28.58 8.09
CA GLU A 298 -2.71 29.74 8.93
C GLU A 298 -2.05 29.49 10.28
N ALA A 299 -1.13 30.31 10.69
CA ALA A 299 -0.41 30.10 11.93
C ALA A 299 0.03 31.42 12.57
N ASP A 300 0.04 31.47 13.88
CA ASP A 300 0.76 32.47 14.66
C ASP A 300 1.51 31.75 15.81
N PHE A 301 2.81 31.78 15.75
CA PHE A 301 3.69 31.24 16.78
C PHE A 301 4.35 32.34 17.63
N GLY A 302 3.73 33.54 17.67
CA GLY A 302 4.20 34.69 18.44
C GLY A 302 4.94 35.74 17.63
N SER A 303 5.05 35.56 16.31
CA SER A 303 5.66 36.54 15.37
C SER A 303 4.62 37.33 14.56
N GLY A 304 3.33 37.09 14.86
CA GLY A 304 2.20 37.57 14.09
C GLY A 304 1.67 36.51 13.10
N PRO A 305 0.43 36.71 12.64
CA PRO A 305 -0.24 35.72 11.79
C PRO A 305 0.43 35.59 10.42
N ALA A 306 0.64 34.35 9.97
CA ALA A 306 1.17 34.03 8.66
C ALA A 306 0.13 33.15 7.94
N THR A 307 -0.03 33.39 6.63
CA THR A 307 -0.90 32.60 5.74
C THR A 307 -0.10 32.15 4.53
N LEU A 308 -0.16 30.87 4.18
CA LEU A 308 0.57 30.30 3.05
C LEU A 308 -0.30 29.29 2.28
N PRO A 309 -0.59 29.52 1.00
CA PRO A 309 -1.23 28.53 0.17
C PRO A 309 -0.25 27.42 -0.21
N ALA A 310 -0.77 26.18 -0.33
CA ALA A 310 0.01 25.01 -0.73
C ALA A 310 -0.83 24.03 -1.57
N PRO A 311 -0.20 23.21 -2.41
CA PRO A 311 -0.90 22.09 -3.01
C PRO A 311 -1.16 20.96 -1.99
N VAL A 312 -2.23 20.20 -2.19
CA VAL A 312 -2.52 19.00 -1.43
C VAL A 312 -2.94 17.86 -2.35
N SER A 313 -2.44 16.68 -2.08
CA SER A 313 -2.84 15.44 -2.76
C SER A 313 -2.48 14.23 -1.90
N LEU A 314 -3.10 13.10 -2.19
CA LEU A 314 -2.62 11.80 -1.78
C LEU A 314 -1.85 11.16 -2.94
N LEU A 315 -0.89 10.28 -2.64
CA LEU A 315 -0.26 9.48 -3.67
C LEU A 315 -1.29 8.55 -4.32
N ALA A 316 -1.23 8.41 -5.62
CA ALA A 316 -1.96 7.37 -6.34
C ALA A 316 -1.52 5.98 -5.84
N PRO A 317 -2.39 4.93 -5.93
CA PRO A 317 -2.13 3.62 -5.34
C PRO A 317 -0.78 3.00 -5.73
N GLU A 318 -0.39 3.07 -7.00
CA GLU A 318 0.90 2.55 -7.49
C GLU A 318 2.12 3.30 -6.92
N TRP A 319 1.98 4.59 -6.61
CA TRP A 319 3.02 5.39 -5.97
C TRP A 319 3.08 5.12 -4.47
N ALA A 320 1.92 4.91 -3.82
CA ALA A 320 1.86 4.51 -2.42
C ALA A 320 2.49 3.13 -2.20
N LEU A 321 2.30 2.18 -3.14
CA LEU A 321 3.02 0.90 -3.14
C LEU A 321 4.53 1.11 -3.24
N SER A 322 4.99 1.94 -4.17
CA SER A 322 6.40 2.26 -4.35
C SER A 322 7.03 2.83 -3.08
N GLU A 323 6.35 3.79 -2.45
CA GLU A 323 6.77 4.37 -1.17
C GLU A 323 6.87 3.31 -0.08
N ALA A 324 5.84 2.47 0.09
CA ALA A 324 5.81 1.43 1.11
C ALA A 324 6.86 0.33 0.91
N MET A 325 7.17 -0.01 -0.34
CA MET A 325 8.10 -1.09 -0.67
C MET A 325 9.56 -0.68 -0.52
N PHE A 326 9.91 0.55 -0.88
CA PHE A 326 11.31 0.94 -1.06
C PHE A 326 11.82 1.91 0.00
N PHE A 327 10.90 2.60 0.72
CA PHE A 327 11.23 3.61 1.73
C PHE A 327 10.54 3.33 3.06
#